data_f29e0e4385f1ba9b22a22233d0b1d1e9
#
_entry.id   f29e0e4385f1ba9b22a22233d0b1d1e9
#
_cell.length_a   1.000
_cell.length_b   1.000
_cell.length_c   1.000
_cell.angle_alpha   90.00
_cell.angle_beta   90.00
_cell.angle_gamma   90.00
#
_symmetry.space_group_name_H-M   'P 1'
#
loop_
_entity.id
_entity.type
_entity.pdbx_description
1 polymer ?
#
loop_
_entity_poly.entity_id
_entity_poly.type
_entity_poly.pdbx_seq_one_letter_code
_entity_poly.pdbx_strand_id
1 'polypeptide(L)' 'MQIDLTDEEWHTVRLVLNDYLPQLRREIARTEALDFRHALVKREEACEHLLDLLVRAEE' A
#
# COMPACT_ATOMS: atom_id res chain seq x y z
N MET A 1 2.69 -5.46 17.80
CA MET A 1 3.13 -4.06 17.70
C MET A 1 1.94 -3.14 17.59
N GLN A 2 1.91 -2.12 18.40
CA GLN A 2 0.82 -1.14 18.38
C GLN A 2 1.37 0.20 17.88
N ILE A 3 0.64 0.82 16.95
CA ILE A 3 1.05 2.09 16.36
C ILE A 3 -0.01 3.14 16.68
N ASP A 4 0.40 4.20 17.34
CA ASP A 4 -0.48 5.31 17.68
C ASP A 4 -0.17 6.49 16.77
N LEU A 5 -1.11 6.81 15.89
CA LEU A 5 -0.97 7.94 14.96
C LEU A 5 -2.13 8.89 15.15
N THR A 6 -1.89 10.18 14.89
CA THR A 6 -2.96 11.17 14.87
C THR A 6 -3.84 10.97 13.64
N ASP A 7 -5.02 11.56 13.64
CA ASP A 7 -5.92 11.50 12.49
C ASP A 7 -5.25 12.08 11.24
N GLU A 8 -4.49 13.15 11.40
CA GLU A 8 -3.76 13.75 10.28
C GLU A 8 -2.69 12.81 9.74
N GLU A 9 -1.99 12.11 10.63
CA GLU A 9 -0.97 11.15 10.22
C GLU A 9 -1.58 9.96 9.49
N TRP A 10 -2.72 9.44 9.96
CA TRP A 10 -3.43 8.38 9.27
C TRP A 10 -3.89 8.82 7.88
N HIS A 11 -4.39 10.05 7.78
CA HIS A 11 -4.80 10.60 6.50
C HIS A 11 -3.62 10.69 5.53
N THR A 12 -2.46 11.13 6.03
CA THR A 12 -1.24 11.22 5.23
C THR A 12 -0.79 9.84 4.73
N VAL A 13 -0.85 8.83 5.60
CA VAL A 13 -0.52 7.45 5.20
C VAL A 13 -1.41 7.00 4.04
N ARG A 14 -2.71 7.29 4.14
CA ARG A 14 -3.65 6.92 3.08
C ARG A 14 -3.31 7.61 1.75
N LEU A 15 -2.97 8.88 1.80
CA LEU A 15 -2.58 9.61 0.60
C LEU A 15 -1.32 9.03 -0.04
N VAL A 16 -0.33 8.70 0.79
CA VAL A 16 0.93 8.12 0.31
C VAL A 16 0.66 6.77 -0.36
N LEU A 17 -0.15 5.92 0.27
CA LEU A 17 -0.47 4.61 -0.29
C LEU A 17 -1.23 4.73 -1.61
N ASN A 18 -2.18 5.68 -1.70
CA ASN A 18 -2.93 5.90 -2.93
C ASN A 18 -2.05 6.40 -4.07
N ASP A 19 -1.00 7.18 -3.75
CA ASP A 19 -0.05 7.64 -4.75
C ASP A 19 0.93 6.54 -5.15
N TYR A 20 1.32 5.71 -4.20
CA TYR A 20 2.31 4.67 -4.43
C TYR A 20 1.75 3.49 -5.24
N LEU A 21 0.51 3.09 -4.99
CA LEU A 21 -0.07 1.91 -5.63
C LEU A 21 -0.03 1.94 -7.16
N PRO A 22 -0.43 3.05 -7.83
CA PRO A 22 -0.34 3.08 -9.30
C PRO A 22 1.08 2.93 -9.81
N GLN A 23 2.06 3.51 -9.11
CA GLN A 23 3.46 3.37 -9.47
C GLN A 23 3.93 1.93 -9.33
N LEU A 24 3.54 1.29 -8.24
CA LEU A 24 3.89 -0.10 -7.98
C LEU A 24 3.27 -1.03 -9.04
N ARG A 25 2.03 -0.79 -9.42
CA ARG A 25 1.36 -1.58 -10.45
C ARG A 25 2.04 -1.45 -11.80
N ARG A 26 2.53 -0.25 -12.14
CA ARG A 26 3.31 -0.05 -13.36
C ARG A 26 4.62 -0.81 -13.32
N GLU A 27 5.28 -0.84 -12.16
CA GLU A 27 6.51 -1.61 -11.99
C GLU A 27 6.26 -3.10 -12.15
N ILE A 28 5.19 -3.61 -11.57
CA ILE A 28 4.81 -5.01 -11.70
C ILE A 28 4.61 -5.38 -13.18
N ALA A 29 3.93 -4.51 -13.93
CA ALA A 29 3.65 -4.76 -15.33
C ALA A 29 4.91 -4.79 -16.19
N ARG A 30 5.98 -4.07 -15.76
CA ARG A 30 7.24 -4.00 -16.51
C ARG A 30 8.29 -5.01 -16.06
N THR A 31 8.06 -5.66 -14.92
CA THR A 31 9.04 -6.56 -14.34
C THR A 31 8.89 -7.96 -14.93
N GLU A 32 9.96 -8.46 -15.52
CA GLU A 32 9.98 -9.78 -16.12
C GLU A 32 10.55 -10.86 -15.21
N ALA A 33 11.45 -10.47 -14.28
CA ALA A 33 12.06 -11.40 -13.34
C ALA A 33 11.01 -11.89 -12.35
N LEU A 34 10.73 -13.18 -12.35
CA LEU A 34 9.63 -13.78 -11.60
C LEU A 34 9.72 -13.54 -10.10
N ASP A 35 10.90 -13.77 -9.53
CA ASP A 35 11.10 -13.62 -8.08
C ASP A 35 10.87 -12.17 -7.62
N PHE A 36 11.41 -11.23 -8.41
CA PHE A 36 11.26 -9.82 -8.11
C PHE A 36 9.80 -9.39 -8.28
N ARG A 37 9.14 -9.89 -9.31
CA ARG A 37 7.72 -9.60 -9.54
C ARG A 37 6.86 -10.10 -8.38
N HIS A 38 7.13 -11.30 -7.86
CA HIS A 38 6.40 -11.84 -6.73
C HIS A 38 6.55 -10.95 -5.49
N ALA A 39 7.75 -10.43 -5.25
CA ALA A 39 7.98 -9.53 -4.13
C ALA A 39 7.16 -8.24 -4.26
N LEU A 40 7.08 -7.70 -5.48
CA LEU A 40 6.29 -6.50 -5.74
C LEU A 40 4.79 -6.75 -5.58
N VAL A 41 4.31 -7.92 -6.02
CA VAL A 41 2.90 -8.29 -5.86
C VAL A 41 2.53 -8.42 -4.39
N LYS A 42 3.41 -8.99 -3.58
CA LYS A 42 3.17 -9.06 -2.13
C LYS A 42 3.09 -7.68 -1.51
N ARG A 43 3.90 -6.76 -1.99
CA ARG A 43 3.86 -5.37 -1.51
C ARG A 43 2.55 -4.69 -1.93
N GLU A 44 2.09 -4.94 -3.14
CA GLU A 44 0.81 -4.44 -3.61
C GLU A 44 -0.33 -4.91 -2.72
N GLU A 45 -0.35 -6.21 -2.42
CA GLU A 45 -1.37 -6.79 -1.55
C GLU A 45 -1.34 -6.17 -0.16
N ALA A 46 -0.14 -5.94 0.39
CA ALA A 46 0.00 -5.31 1.69
C ALA A 46 -0.53 -3.88 1.68
N CYS A 47 -0.25 -3.12 0.62
CA CYS A 47 -0.76 -1.76 0.49
C CYS A 47 -2.29 -1.73 0.39
N GLU A 48 -2.86 -2.65 -0.39
CA GLU A 48 -4.32 -2.75 -0.52
C GLU A 48 -4.98 -3.10 0.81
N HIS A 49 -4.38 -4.02 1.56
CA HIS A 49 -4.88 -4.40 2.88
C HIS A 49 -4.82 -3.24 3.85
N LEU A 50 -3.71 -2.49 3.86
CA LEU A 50 -3.57 -1.31 4.71
C LEU A 50 -4.63 -0.25 4.39
N LEU A 51 -4.87 0.00 3.10
CA LEU A 51 -5.92 0.94 2.69
C LEU A 51 -7.30 0.50 3.16
N ASP A 52 -7.59 -0.80 3.06
CA ASP A 52 -8.86 -1.34 3.52
C ASP A 52 -9.04 -1.14 5.03
N LEU A 53 -7.97 -1.39 5.80
CA LEU A 53 -8.00 -1.17 7.24
C LEU A 53 -8.23 0.30 7.60
N LEU A 54 -7.62 1.22 6.84
CA LEU A 54 -7.76 2.65 7.07
C LEU A 54 -9.20 3.13 6.77
N VAL A 55 -9.79 2.61 5.71
CA VAL A 55 -11.18 2.93 5.38
C VAL A 55 -12.12 2.46 6.50
N ARG A 56 -11.91 1.25 7.02
CA ARG A 56 -12.72 0.72 8.12
C ARG A 56 -12.56 1.52 9.39
N ALA A 57 -11.36 2.01 9.66
CA ALA A 57 -11.09 2.80 10.85
C ALA A 57 -11.80 4.16 10.83
N GLU A 58 -12.12 4.68 9.64
CA GLU A 58 -12.81 5.94 9.48
C GLU A 58 -14.33 5.82 9.64
N GLU A 59 -14.85 4.61 9.59
CA GLU A 59 -16.27 4.35 9.80
C GLU A 59 -16.60 4.32 11.29
#